data_4e484385b36ac1cff2f769e9a99b6cbb
#
_entry.id   4e484385b36ac1cff2f769e9a99b6cbb
#
_cell.length_a   1.000
_cell.length_b   1.000
_cell.length_c   1.000
_cell.angle_alpha   90.00
_cell.angle_beta   90.00
_cell.angle_gamma   90.00
#
_symmetry.space_group_name_H-M   'P 1'
#
loop_
_entity.id
_entity.type
_entity.pdbx_description
1 polymer ?
#
loop_
_entity_poly.entity_id
_entity_poly.type
_entity_poly.pdbx_seq_one_letter_code
_entity_poly.pdbx_strand_id
1 'polypeptide(L)'
;MYLSGRDPDLYPNVDWINTIFKDLAMTGRVHASVTGGSPKIRYYVSASYYTEGGMFNVADNDRYNAQMNFNKYSFRSNIDIDITKSTQLGLSLSTQYTTKNAPCTTTNDLYAYTMYVTPVATPTVFSNGMLAIPQESGSVNPYNMLNNTGYRRYNTMVAQSLLSLTQDFSDIITPGLKANVKFAWDAQNATLLERAMSPVTYYATGRDENGELMLTAANPNGSNYMRLATSDSSGT
;
A
#
# COMPACT_ATOMS: atom_id res chain seq x y z
N MET A 1 36.61 -14.69 -12.19
CA MET A 1 35.34 -15.39 -12.51
C MET A 1 34.13 -14.45 -12.36
N TYR A 2 33.98 -13.74 -11.23
CA TYR A 2 32.85 -12.81 -11.02
C TYR A 2 32.66 -11.75 -12.13
N LEU A 3 33.75 -11.10 -12.56
CA LEU A 3 33.68 -10.06 -13.60
C LEU A 3 33.51 -10.60 -15.02
N SER A 4 33.80 -11.89 -15.24
CA SER A 4 33.74 -12.49 -16.58
C SER A 4 32.35 -13.03 -16.96
N GLY A 5 31.42 -13.14 -15.97
CA GLY A 5 30.06 -13.65 -16.16
C GLY A 5 30.02 -15.12 -16.64
N ARG A 6 31.08 -15.89 -16.46
CA ARG A 6 31.17 -17.26 -16.98
C ARG A 6 30.19 -18.25 -16.35
N ASP A 7 29.90 -18.07 -15.07
CA ASP A 7 28.93 -18.92 -14.33
C ASP A 7 28.24 -18.05 -13.30
N PRO A 8 27.16 -17.37 -13.71
CA PRO A 8 26.45 -16.41 -12.83
C PRO A 8 25.75 -17.10 -11.65
N ASP A 9 25.53 -18.40 -11.69
CA ASP A 9 24.94 -19.16 -10.59
C ASP A 9 25.93 -19.33 -9.42
N LEU A 10 27.19 -19.66 -9.73
CA LEU A 10 28.25 -19.86 -8.72
C LEU A 10 29.07 -18.59 -8.45
N TYR A 11 29.17 -17.71 -9.43
CA TYR A 11 29.96 -16.46 -9.35
C TYR A 11 29.11 -15.26 -9.75
N PRO A 12 28.04 -14.96 -8.99
CA PRO A 12 27.15 -13.84 -9.28
C PRO A 12 27.87 -12.50 -9.15
N ASN A 13 27.36 -11.50 -9.85
CA ASN A 13 27.74 -10.10 -9.70
C ASN A 13 26.48 -9.25 -9.89
N VAL A 14 25.68 -9.15 -8.85
CA VAL A 14 24.36 -8.54 -8.88
C VAL A 14 24.42 -7.09 -8.43
N ASP A 15 23.92 -6.18 -9.24
CA ASP A 15 23.64 -4.81 -8.81
C ASP A 15 22.31 -4.79 -8.06
N TRP A 16 22.39 -4.95 -6.73
CA TRP A 16 21.22 -5.05 -5.87
C TRP A 16 20.40 -3.76 -5.85
N ILE A 17 21.05 -2.60 -5.96
CA ILE A 17 20.35 -1.32 -5.95
C ILE A 17 19.45 -1.20 -7.16
N ASN A 18 20.00 -1.38 -8.36
CA ASN A 18 19.23 -1.32 -9.60
C ASN A 18 18.24 -2.49 -9.77
N THR A 19 18.53 -3.65 -9.11
CA THR A 19 17.62 -4.80 -9.10
C THR A 19 16.38 -4.54 -8.27
N ILE A 20 16.53 -3.89 -7.11
CA ILE A 20 15.47 -3.74 -6.11
C ILE A 20 14.74 -2.40 -6.24
N PHE A 21 15.45 -1.33 -6.59
CA PHE A 21 14.87 0.01 -6.66
C PHE A 21 14.66 0.47 -8.09
N LYS A 22 13.59 1.23 -8.30
CA LYS A 22 13.32 1.96 -9.54
C LYS A 22 14.04 3.30 -9.51
N ASP A 23 14.46 3.77 -10.68
CA ASP A 23 15.00 5.12 -10.82
C ASP A 23 13.95 6.21 -10.57
N LEU A 24 12.67 5.90 -10.81
CA LEU A 24 11.58 6.85 -10.73
C LEU A 24 10.29 6.19 -10.19
N ALA A 25 9.65 6.85 -9.25
CA ALA A 25 8.28 6.58 -8.85
C ALA A 25 7.39 7.76 -9.22
N MET A 26 6.21 7.47 -9.75
CA MET A 26 5.26 8.49 -10.19
C MET A 26 4.21 8.76 -9.11
N THR A 27 3.90 10.04 -8.92
CA THR A 27 2.80 10.50 -8.07
C THR A 27 1.84 11.33 -8.92
N GLY A 28 0.55 11.08 -8.79
CA GLY A 28 -0.49 11.79 -9.52
C GLY A 28 -1.60 12.28 -8.60
N ARG A 29 -2.15 13.45 -8.90
CA ARG A 29 -3.33 13.99 -8.20
C ARG A 29 -4.26 14.67 -9.18
N VAL A 30 -5.55 14.33 -9.06
CA VAL A 30 -6.65 14.99 -9.76
C VAL A 30 -7.65 15.48 -8.71
N HIS A 31 -8.15 16.72 -8.90
CA HIS A 31 -9.16 17.31 -8.04
C HIS A 31 -10.18 18.04 -8.89
N ALA A 32 -11.46 17.86 -8.59
CA ALA A 32 -12.55 18.59 -9.18
C ALA A 32 -13.50 19.10 -8.09
N SER A 33 -14.03 20.29 -8.26
CA SER A 33 -15.04 20.84 -7.35
C SER A 33 -16.07 21.67 -8.10
N VAL A 34 -17.27 21.66 -7.55
CA VAL A 34 -18.41 22.46 -8.03
C VAL A 34 -18.99 23.19 -6.83
N THR A 35 -19.20 24.48 -7.01
CA THR A 35 -19.90 25.31 -6.02
C THR A 35 -21.04 26.02 -6.72
N GLY A 36 -22.15 26.18 -6.01
CA GLY A 36 -23.30 26.85 -6.56
C GLY A 36 -24.38 27.07 -5.52
N GLY A 37 -25.49 27.65 -5.96
CA GLY A 37 -26.62 27.84 -5.07
C GLY A 37 -27.69 28.76 -5.61
N SER A 38 -28.70 28.95 -4.79
CA SER A 38 -29.79 29.88 -4.94
C SER A 38 -29.89 30.72 -3.64
N PRO A 39 -30.79 31.68 -3.56
CA PRO A 39 -31.01 32.40 -2.29
C PRO A 39 -31.36 31.54 -1.09
N LYS A 40 -31.83 30.28 -1.32
CA LYS A 40 -32.22 29.36 -0.26
C LYS A 40 -31.28 28.18 -0.05
N ILE A 41 -30.44 27.87 -1.03
CA ILE A 41 -29.59 26.67 -1.01
C ILE A 41 -28.20 27.08 -1.49
N ARG A 42 -27.18 26.73 -0.72
CA ARG A 42 -25.76 26.85 -1.11
C ARG A 42 -25.14 25.48 -1.02
N TYR A 43 -24.33 25.11 -2.00
CA TYR A 43 -23.64 23.84 -2.00
C TYR A 43 -22.22 23.95 -2.51
N TYR A 44 -21.39 23.08 -1.96
CA TYR A 44 -20.05 22.80 -2.41
C TYR A 44 -19.86 21.29 -2.47
N VAL A 45 -19.45 20.77 -3.60
CA VAL A 45 -19.13 19.35 -3.79
C VAL A 45 -17.74 19.23 -4.40
N SER A 46 -16.92 18.34 -3.88
CA SER A 46 -15.60 18.07 -4.44
C SER A 46 -15.27 16.59 -4.41
N ALA A 47 -14.48 16.17 -5.39
CA ALA A 47 -13.90 14.85 -5.47
C ALA A 47 -12.42 14.96 -5.81
N SER A 48 -11.60 14.10 -5.22
CA SER A 48 -10.20 14.01 -5.56
C SER A 48 -9.72 12.57 -5.57
N TYR A 49 -8.78 12.31 -6.46
CA TYR A 49 -8.03 11.09 -6.58
C TYR A 49 -6.54 11.40 -6.45
N TYR A 50 -5.85 10.64 -5.61
CA TYR A 50 -4.41 10.69 -5.43
C TYR A 50 -3.85 9.28 -5.61
N THR A 51 -2.76 9.17 -6.35
CA THR A 51 -2.04 7.92 -6.55
C THR A 51 -0.54 8.12 -6.36
N GLU A 52 0.11 7.12 -5.78
CA GLU A 52 1.56 7.10 -5.57
C GLU A 52 2.07 5.69 -5.87
N GLY A 53 3.01 5.61 -6.79
CA GLY A 53 3.72 4.37 -7.13
C GLY A 53 4.86 4.10 -6.15
N GLY A 54 5.12 2.83 -5.87
CA GLY A 54 6.26 2.44 -5.05
C GLY A 54 7.58 2.48 -5.80
N MET A 55 8.66 2.69 -5.05
CA MET A 55 10.05 2.76 -5.52
C MET A 55 10.65 1.38 -5.83
N PHE A 56 9.96 0.27 -5.52
CA PHE A 56 10.53 -1.06 -5.70
C PHE A 56 10.23 -1.63 -7.08
N ASN A 57 11.23 -2.32 -7.62
CA ASN A 57 11.17 -2.99 -8.92
C ASN A 57 10.63 -4.41 -8.74
N VAL A 58 9.32 -4.53 -8.54
CA VAL A 58 8.65 -5.82 -8.40
C VAL A 58 8.59 -6.50 -9.76
N ALA A 59 9.06 -7.75 -9.82
CA ALA A 59 8.97 -8.57 -11.01
C ALA A 59 7.52 -8.94 -11.33
N ASP A 60 7.20 -9.08 -12.60
CA ASP A 60 5.91 -9.61 -13.02
C ASP A 60 5.73 -11.04 -12.51
N ASN A 61 4.58 -11.30 -11.91
CA ASN A 61 4.25 -12.58 -11.32
C ASN A 61 2.79 -12.93 -11.63
N ASP A 62 2.57 -14.03 -12.33
CA ASP A 62 1.23 -14.49 -12.73
C ASP A 62 0.36 -14.91 -11.52
N ARG A 63 0.96 -15.14 -10.36
CA ARG A 63 0.27 -15.64 -9.16
C ARG A 63 -0.33 -14.52 -8.31
N TYR A 64 0.33 -13.36 -8.23
CA TYR A 64 -0.11 -12.22 -7.43
C TYR A 64 0.68 -10.95 -7.77
N ASN A 65 0.13 -9.81 -7.39
CA ASN A 65 0.78 -8.52 -7.55
C ASN A 65 1.25 -7.98 -6.19
N ALA A 66 2.57 -7.94 -5.97
CA ALA A 66 3.23 -7.35 -4.81
C ALA A 66 3.65 -5.89 -5.05
N GLN A 67 3.33 -5.30 -6.21
CA GLN A 67 3.68 -3.93 -6.55
C GLN A 67 3.19 -2.97 -5.48
N MET A 68 4.12 -2.18 -4.91
CA MET A 68 3.73 -1.13 -3.99
C MET A 68 2.97 -0.04 -4.72
N ASN A 69 1.79 0.27 -4.21
CA ASN A 69 1.02 1.42 -4.64
C ASN A 69 0.15 1.93 -3.51
N PHE A 70 -0.17 3.20 -3.58
CA PHE A 70 -1.08 3.87 -2.68
C PHE A 70 -2.08 4.67 -3.51
N ASN A 71 -3.38 4.46 -3.23
CA ASN A 71 -4.45 5.22 -3.87
C ASN A 71 -5.38 5.79 -2.80
N LYS A 72 -5.74 7.05 -2.96
CA LYS A 72 -6.67 7.75 -2.06
C LYS A 72 -7.76 8.43 -2.86
N TYR A 73 -8.99 8.08 -2.55
CA TYR A 73 -10.20 8.69 -3.08
C TYR A 73 -10.81 9.55 -1.97
N SER A 74 -11.12 10.78 -2.27
CA SER A 74 -11.76 11.68 -1.31
C SER A 74 -12.97 12.34 -1.94
N PHE A 75 -14.07 12.37 -1.19
CA PHE A 75 -15.31 13.04 -1.55
C PHE A 75 -15.71 13.96 -0.41
N ARG A 76 -16.18 15.16 -0.74
CA ARG A 76 -16.73 16.11 0.24
C ARG A 76 -17.95 16.81 -0.35
N SER A 77 -18.98 16.94 0.47
CA SER A 77 -20.18 17.69 0.15
C SER A 77 -20.57 18.55 1.36
N ASN A 78 -20.76 19.84 1.15
CA ASN A 78 -21.33 20.77 2.12
C ASN A 78 -22.57 21.39 1.49
N ILE A 79 -23.68 21.35 2.21
CA ILE A 79 -24.95 21.87 1.75
C ILE A 79 -25.55 22.70 2.89
N ASP A 80 -25.87 23.96 2.62
CA ASP A 80 -26.60 24.84 3.53
C ASP A 80 -27.95 25.17 2.91
N ILE A 81 -29.03 24.99 3.67
CA ILE A 81 -30.39 25.20 3.26
C ILE A 81 -31.07 26.18 4.23
N ASP A 82 -31.49 27.31 3.73
CA ASP A 82 -32.34 28.26 4.47
C ASP A 82 -33.80 27.79 4.36
N ILE A 83 -34.26 26.98 5.34
CA ILE A 83 -35.61 26.40 5.38
C ILE A 83 -36.63 27.52 5.52
N THR A 84 -36.34 28.44 6.42
CA THR A 84 -37.10 29.69 6.60
C THR A 84 -36.14 30.88 6.69
N LYS A 85 -36.65 32.11 6.86
CA LYS A 85 -35.78 33.27 7.08
C LYS A 85 -34.99 33.18 8.39
N SER A 86 -35.49 32.40 9.37
CA SER A 86 -34.90 32.25 10.70
C SER A 86 -34.33 30.86 10.96
N THR A 87 -34.52 29.88 10.04
CA THR A 87 -34.10 28.50 10.23
C THR A 87 -33.15 28.07 9.12
N GLN A 88 -31.94 27.66 9.48
CA GLN A 88 -30.93 27.13 8.57
C GLN A 88 -30.54 25.72 8.94
N LEU A 89 -30.48 24.84 7.92
CA LEU A 89 -29.98 23.48 8.02
C LEU A 89 -28.67 23.38 7.26
N GLY A 90 -27.63 22.88 7.92
CA GLY A 90 -26.33 22.57 7.30
C GLY A 90 -26.07 21.08 7.32
N LEU A 91 -25.59 20.53 6.19
CA LEU A 91 -25.17 19.15 6.05
C LEU A 91 -23.76 19.13 5.48
N SER A 92 -22.82 18.54 6.22
CA SER A 92 -21.45 18.30 5.73
C SER A 92 -21.18 16.80 5.71
N LEU A 93 -20.74 16.29 4.57
CA LEU A 93 -20.35 14.90 4.37
C LEU A 93 -18.92 14.88 3.85
N SER A 94 -18.08 14.00 4.41
CA SER A 94 -16.72 13.76 3.95
C SER A 94 -16.43 12.28 4.00
N THR A 95 -15.92 11.72 2.89
CA THR A 95 -15.54 10.33 2.83
C THR A 95 -14.16 10.23 2.20
N GLN A 96 -13.29 9.40 2.82
CA GLN A 96 -12.00 9.05 2.28
C GLN A 96 -11.88 7.53 2.21
N TYR A 97 -11.50 7.03 1.05
CA TYR A 97 -11.17 5.62 0.85
C TYR A 97 -9.72 5.51 0.39
N THR A 98 -8.95 4.72 1.11
CA THR A 98 -7.53 4.54 0.87
C THR A 98 -7.24 3.07 0.63
N THR A 99 -6.48 2.77 -0.40
CA THR A 99 -5.95 1.43 -0.66
C THR A 99 -4.43 1.49 -0.74
N LYS A 100 -3.76 0.55 -0.07
CA LYS A 100 -2.31 0.37 -0.15
C LYS A 100 -2.02 -1.09 -0.41
N ASN A 101 -1.26 -1.38 -1.46
CA ASN A 101 -0.70 -2.69 -1.74
C ASN A 101 0.80 -2.68 -1.42
N ALA A 102 1.34 -3.77 -0.90
CA ALA A 102 2.75 -3.90 -0.55
C ALA A 102 3.17 -5.37 -0.53
N PRO A 103 4.46 -5.72 -0.69
CA PRO A 103 4.97 -7.05 -0.40
C PRO A 103 4.81 -7.40 1.09
N CYS A 104 4.93 -8.68 1.44
CA CYS A 104 4.87 -9.15 2.84
C CYS A 104 6.15 -8.88 3.65
N THR A 105 7.01 -8.02 3.16
CA THR A 105 8.19 -7.53 3.89
C THR A 105 8.02 -6.06 4.26
N THR A 106 8.79 -5.57 5.23
CA THR A 106 8.78 -4.14 5.54
C THR A 106 9.72 -3.38 4.59
N THR A 107 9.42 -2.11 4.35
CA THR A 107 10.30 -1.23 3.55
C THR A 107 11.68 -1.10 4.18
N ASN A 108 11.75 -1.02 5.52
CA ASN A 108 13.01 -0.89 6.25
C ASN A 108 13.87 -2.16 6.12
N ASP A 109 13.25 -3.35 6.26
CA ASP A 109 13.98 -4.61 6.10
C ASP A 109 14.50 -4.76 4.67
N LEU A 110 13.64 -4.48 3.70
CA LEU A 110 14.03 -4.57 2.29
C LEU A 110 15.19 -3.63 1.97
N TYR A 111 15.14 -2.38 2.46
CA TYR A 111 16.24 -1.43 2.31
C TYR A 111 17.52 -1.93 3.01
N ALA A 112 17.41 -2.35 4.27
CA ALA A 112 18.55 -2.81 5.05
C ALA A 112 19.24 -4.01 4.37
N TYR A 113 18.48 -5.05 4.02
CA TYR A 113 19.06 -6.23 3.37
C TYR A 113 19.62 -5.95 1.99
N THR A 114 19.04 -5.02 1.22
CA THR A 114 19.61 -4.59 -0.06
C THR A 114 20.97 -3.93 0.11
N MET A 115 21.18 -3.19 1.21
CA MET A 115 22.46 -2.54 1.51
C MET A 115 23.49 -3.49 2.13
N TYR A 116 23.06 -4.54 2.83
CA TYR A 116 23.95 -5.51 3.46
C TYR A 116 24.43 -6.61 2.53
N VAL A 117 23.61 -7.04 1.57
CA VAL A 117 23.97 -8.13 0.66
C VAL A 117 25.06 -7.67 -0.30
N THR A 118 26.15 -8.46 -0.39
CA THR A 118 27.20 -8.15 -1.35
C THR A 118 26.83 -8.62 -2.77
N PRO A 119 27.34 -7.95 -3.82
CA PRO A 119 27.06 -8.32 -5.22
C PRO A 119 27.36 -9.78 -5.55
N VAL A 120 28.31 -10.37 -4.84
CA VAL A 120 28.85 -11.73 -5.11
C VAL A 120 28.26 -12.81 -4.21
N ALA A 121 27.32 -12.47 -3.31
CA ALA A 121 26.81 -13.39 -2.30
C ALA A 121 25.87 -14.46 -2.90
N THR A 122 25.02 -14.07 -3.82
CA THR A 122 23.99 -14.96 -4.42
C THR A 122 23.44 -14.33 -5.70
N PRO A 123 22.99 -15.11 -6.70
CA PRO A 123 22.20 -14.56 -7.80
C PRO A 123 20.80 -14.18 -7.32
N THR A 124 20.06 -13.44 -8.11
CA THR A 124 18.63 -13.14 -7.85
C THR A 124 17.80 -14.42 -7.84
N VAL A 125 17.96 -15.24 -8.86
CA VAL A 125 17.37 -16.57 -9.06
C VAL A 125 18.40 -17.40 -9.79
N PHE A 126 18.46 -18.70 -9.55
CA PHE A 126 19.32 -19.60 -10.32
C PHE A 126 18.81 -19.80 -11.75
N SER A 127 19.70 -20.16 -12.66
CA SER A 127 19.38 -20.36 -14.08
C SER A 127 18.29 -21.41 -14.33
N ASN A 128 18.11 -22.36 -13.40
CA ASN A 128 17.05 -23.38 -13.44
C ASN A 128 15.73 -22.91 -12.81
N GLY A 129 15.61 -21.64 -12.41
CA GLY A 129 14.40 -21.04 -11.80
C GLY A 129 14.26 -21.28 -10.29
N MET A 130 15.20 -21.97 -9.64
CA MET A 130 15.17 -22.15 -8.19
C MET A 130 15.54 -20.85 -7.46
N LEU A 131 14.85 -20.59 -6.35
CA LEU A 131 15.04 -19.37 -5.56
C LEU A 131 16.37 -19.42 -4.81
N ALA A 132 17.25 -18.47 -5.12
CA ALA A 132 18.59 -18.40 -4.56
C ALA A 132 18.60 -17.69 -3.19
N ILE A 133 19.50 -18.14 -2.32
CA ILE A 133 19.82 -17.46 -1.04
C ILE A 133 21.33 -17.57 -0.80
N PRO A 134 21.97 -16.60 -0.11
CA PRO A 134 23.36 -16.77 0.31
C PRO A 134 23.52 -18.00 1.23
N GLN A 135 24.67 -18.65 1.16
CA GLN A 135 24.96 -19.83 1.97
C GLN A 135 25.11 -19.53 3.47
N GLU A 136 25.45 -18.28 3.81
CA GLU A 136 25.65 -17.86 5.18
C GLU A 136 24.32 -17.89 5.98
N SER A 137 24.38 -18.47 7.17
CA SER A 137 23.22 -18.55 8.08
C SER A 137 22.70 -17.16 8.44
N GLY A 138 21.38 -16.96 8.32
CA GLY A 138 20.73 -15.68 8.60
C GLY A 138 20.78 -14.68 7.45
N SER A 139 21.45 -15.00 6.35
CA SER A 139 21.48 -14.16 5.17
C SER A 139 20.17 -14.24 4.40
N VAL A 140 19.83 -13.18 3.70
CA VAL A 140 18.57 -13.02 2.96
C VAL A 140 18.85 -12.54 1.54
N ASN A 141 18.07 -13.03 0.60
CA ASN A 141 18.09 -12.53 -0.77
C ASN A 141 16.99 -11.44 -0.91
N PRO A 142 17.36 -10.16 -1.13
CA PRO A 142 16.38 -9.06 -1.23
C PRO A 142 15.38 -9.24 -2.37
N TYR A 143 15.79 -9.88 -3.48
CA TYR A 143 14.89 -10.18 -4.58
C TYR A 143 13.77 -11.14 -4.15
N ASN A 144 14.10 -12.19 -3.38
CA ASN A 144 13.10 -13.11 -2.84
C ASN A 144 12.19 -12.43 -1.82
N MET A 145 12.74 -11.56 -0.96
CA MET A 145 11.93 -10.77 -0.02
C MET A 145 10.89 -9.91 -0.74
N LEU A 146 11.29 -9.27 -1.84
CA LEU A 146 10.41 -8.39 -2.61
C LEU A 146 9.36 -9.18 -3.39
N ASN A 147 9.76 -10.27 -4.05
CA ASN A 147 8.97 -10.91 -5.09
C ASN A 147 8.32 -12.24 -4.67
N ASN A 148 8.84 -12.92 -3.63
CA ASN A 148 8.47 -14.29 -3.31
C ASN A 148 7.94 -14.49 -1.88
N THR A 149 7.60 -13.41 -1.17
CA THR A 149 7.02 -13.47 0.19
C THR A 149 5.50 -13.29 0.23
N GLY A 150 4.88 -12.97 -0.91
CA GLY A 150 3.46 -12.67 -0.99
C GLY A 150 3.15 -11.17 -0.96
N TYR A 151 1.93 -10.82 -0.55
CA TYR A 151 1.49 -9.42 -0.54
C TYR A 151 0.58 -9.10 0.64
N ARG A 152 0.53 -7.80 0.97
CA ARG A 152 -0.39 -7.18 1.93
C ARG A 152 -1.23 -6.13 1.24
N ARG A 153 -2.52 -6.12 1.52
CA ARG A 153 -3.45 -5.09 1.07
C ARG A 153 -4.14 -4.46 2.26
N TYR A 154 -3.97 -3.16 2.38
CA TYR A 154 -4.62 -2.33 3.39
C TYR A 154 -5.72 -1.53 2.71
N ASN A 155 -6.94 -1.59 3.24
CA ASN A 155 -8.02 -0.72 2.83
C ASN A 155 -8.51 0.04 4.07
N THR A 156 -8.66 1.34 3.94
CA THR A 156 -9.20 2.16 5.02
C THR A 156 -10.27 3.07 4.47
N MET A 157 -11.42 3.07 5.09
CA MET A 157 -12.53 3.97 4.80
C MET A 157 -12.81 4.81 6.03
N VAL A 158 -12.89 6.12 5.84
CA VAL A 158 -13.30 7.09 6.85
C VAL A 158 -14.48 7.85 6.29
N ALA A 159 -15.61 7.83 7.00
CA ALA A 159 -16.81 8.60 6.65
C ALA A 159 -17.16 9.50 7.83
N GLN A 160 -17.38 10.77 7.55
CA GLN A 160 -17.69 11.79 8.53
C GLN A 160 -18.93 12.55 8.08
N SER A 161 -19.86 12.77 8.99
CA SER A 161 -21.04 13.57 8.74
C SER A 161 -21.32 14.54 9.88
N LEU A 162 -21.75 15.72 9.51
CA LEU A 162 -22.17 16.75 10.45
C LEU A 162 -23.48 17.35 9.96
N LEU A 163 -24.51 17.22 10.79
CA LEU A 163 -25.79 17.89 10.62
C LEU A 163 -25.86 19.06 11.60
N SER A 164 -26.18 20.24 11.14
CA SER A 164 -26.34 21.44 11.98
C SER A 164 -27.68 22.10 11.70
N LEU A 165 -28.37 22.46 12.77
CA LEU A 165 -29.60 23.23 12.72
C LEU A 165 -29.38 24.53 13.50
N THR A 166 -29.55 25.66 12.83
CA THR A 166 -29.50 26.99 13.44
C THR A 166 -30.87 27.63 13.38
N GLN A 167 -31.36 28.07 14.55
CA GLN A 167 -32.59 28.82 14.67
C GLN A 167 -32.29 30.22 15.21
N ASP A 168 -32.70 31.23 14.47
CA ASP A 168 -32.69 32.64 14.90
C ASP A 168 -33.99 32.97 15.60
N PHE A 169 -33.91 33.40 16.85
CA PHE A 169 -35.02 33.79 17.69
C PHE A 169 -35.10 35.31 17.86
N SER A 170 -34.37 36.08 17.05
CA SER A 170 -34.30 37.55 17.17
C SER A 170 -35.65 38.22 17.10
N ASP A 171 -36.56 37.71 16.26
CA ASP A 171 -37.91 38.28 16.08
C ASP A 171 -38.97 37.69 17.06
N ILE A 172 -38.61 36.63 17.80
CA ILE A 172 -39.57 35.89 18.64
C ILE A 172 -39.33 36.14 20.13
N ILE A 173 -38.05 36.18 20.55
CA ILE A 173 -37.67 36.24 21.97
C ILE A 173 -36.92 37.54 22.27
N THR A 174 -35.73 37.73 21.66
CA THR A 174 -34.92 38.92 21.86
C THR A 174 -33.92 39.08 20.71
N PRO A 175 -33.65 40.34 20.28
CA PRO A 175 -32.70 40.60 19.20
C PRO A 175 -31.32 39.96 19.44
N GLY A 176 -30.79 39.27 18.43
CA GLY A 176 -29.48 38.63 18.45
C GLY A 176 -29.44 37.23 19.05
N LEU A 177 -30.57 36.72 19.61
CA LEU A 177 -30.60 35.37 20.16
C LEU A 177 -30.65 34.31 19.04
N LYS A 178 -29.64 33.43 19.02
CA LYS A 178 -29.59 32.28 18.11
C LYS A 178 -29.27 31.00 18.86
N ALA A 179 -29.90 29.91 18.47
CA ALA A 179 -29.58 28.58 18.95
C ALA A 179 -29.00 27.75 17.79
N ASN A 180 -27.98 26.96 18.08
CA ASN A 180 -27.39 26.03 17.13
C ASN A 180 -27.26 24.65 17.76
N VAL A 181 -27.83 23.66 17.09
CA VAL A 181 -27.71 22.23 17.46
C VAL A 181 -26.91 21.54 16.39
N LYS A 182 -25.94 20.71 16.79
CA LYS A 182 -25.10 19.95 15.90
C LYS A 182 -25.13 18.47 16.28
N PHE A 183 -25.25 17.63 15.27
CA PHE A 183 -25.10 16.18 15.37
C PHE A 183 -23.97 15.75 14.45
N ALA A 184 -22.93 15.12 15.01
CA ALA A 184 -21.82 14.56 14.26
C ALA A 184 -21.84 13.04 14.37
N TRP A 185 -21.52 12.38 13.25
CA TRP A 185 -21.33 10.95 13.18
C TRP A 185 -20.13 10.64 12.33
N ASP A 186 -19.19 9.89 12.89
CA ASP A 186 -17.96 9.47 12.23
C ASP A 186 -17.89 7.93 12.24
N ALA A 187 -17.49 7.36 11.13
CA ALA A 187 -17.27 5.92 11.01
C ALA A 187 -15.91 5.66 10.37
N GLN A 188 -15.18 4.69 10.91
CA GLN A 188 -13.94 4.22 10.34
C GLN A 188 -13.97 2.71 10.21
N ASN A 189 -13.54 2.23 9.06
CA ASN A 189 -13.29 0.83 8.81
C ASN A 189 -11.88 0.65 8.26
N ALA A 190 -11.11 -0.28 8.80
CA ALA A 190 -9.79 -0.65 8.30
C ALA A 190 -9.69 -2.16 8.17
N THR A 191 -9.27 -2.61 7.00
CA THR A 191 -9.13 -4.02 6.64
C THR A 191 -7.70 -4.29 6.21
N LEU A 192 -7.08 -5.33 6.77
CA LEU A 192 -5.82 -5.90 6.30
C LEU A 192 -6.08 -7.29 5.72
N LEU A 193 -5.69 -7.47 4.48
CA LEU A 193 -5.57 -8.77 3.83
C LEU A 193 -4.09 -9.07 3.64
N GLU A 194 -3.60 -10.13 4.26
CA GLU A 194 -2.23 -10.60 4.07
C GLU A 194 -2.24 -12.00 3.47
N ARG A 195 -1.48 -12.18 2.41
CA ARG A 195 -1.19 -13.50 1.82
C ARG A 195 0.31 -13.69 1.83
N ALA A 196 0.81 -14.27 2.91
CA ALA A 196 2.22 -14.51 3.14
C ALA A 196 2.66 -15.88 2.63
N MET A 197 3.87 -15.94 2.12
CA MET A 197 4.51 -17.14 1.62
C MET A 197 5.96 -17.18 2.14
N SER A 198 6.45 -18.38 2.47
CA SER A 198 7.85 -18.64 2.81
C SER A 198 8.35 -19.77 1.91
N PRO A 199 8.74 -19.48 0.67
CA PRO A 199 9.11 -20.49 -0.32
C PRO A 199 10.39 -21.23 0.08
N VAL A 200 10.58 -22.43 -0.47
CA VAL A 200 11.87 -23.13 -0.36
C VAL A 200 12.92 -22.35 -1.13
N THR A 201 14.04 -22.07 -0.49
CA THR A 201 15.20 -21.39 -1.07
C THR A 201 16.43 -22.28 -1.02
N TYR A 202 17.34 -22.06 -1.93
CA TYR A 202 18.51 -22.92 -2.15
C TYR A 202 19.80 -22.10 -2.20
N TYR A 203 20.90 -22.71 -1.81
CA TYR A 203 22.24 -22.23 -2.12
C TYR A 203 22.98 -23.27 -2.96
N ALA A 204 23.86 -22.80 -3.84
CA ALA A 204 24.64 -23.64 -4.72
C ALA A 204 25.94 -24.07 -4.03
N THR A 205 26.29 -25.35 -4.16
CA THR A 205 27.54 -25.92 -3.63
C THR A 205 28.55 -26.24 -4.72
N GLY A 206 28.14 -26.22 -5.99
CA GLY A 206 29.00 -26.51 -7.15
C GLY A 206 28.19 -26.99 -8.32
N ARG A 207 28.90 -27.60 -9.28
CA ARG A 207 28.29 -28.37 -10.38
C ARG A 207 28.77 -29.83 -10.32
N ASP A 208 27.92 -30.74 -10.75
CA ASP A 208 28.27 -32.15 -10.89
C ASP A 208 29.12 -32.41 -12.15
N GLU A 209 29.48 -33.70 -12.39
CA GLU A 209 30.26 -34.13 -13.56
C GLU A 209 29.57 -33.84 -14.89
N ASN A 210 28.24 -33.69 -14.90
CA ASN A 210 27.43 -33.35 -16.09
C ASN A 210 27.27 -31.85 -16.28
N GLY A 211 27.78 -31.02 -15.35
CA GLY A 211 27.63 -29.58 -15.35
C GLY A 211 26.31 -29.07 -14.73
N GLU A 212 25.49 -29.97 -14.16
CA GLU A 212 24.26 -29.60 -13.48
C GLU A 212 24.53 -28.95 -12.13
N LEU A 213 23.72 -27.95 -11.78
CA LEU A 213 23.89 -27.17 -10.56
C LEU A 213 23.49 -27.99 -9.31
N MET A 214 24.44 -28.20 -8.40
CA MET A 214 24.19 -28.86 -7.13
C MET A 214 23.63 -27.84 -6.13
N LEU A 215 22.38 -28.04 -5.74
CA LEU A 215 21.65 -27.15 -4.84
C LEU A 215 21.33 -27.83 -3.50
N THR A 216 21.47 -27.09 -2.41
CA THR A 216 21.04 -27.51 -1.08
C THR A 216 19.95 -26.58 -0.57
N ALA A 217 18.85 -27.16 -0.07
CA ALA A 217 17.76 -26.39 0.50
C ALA A 217 18.19 -25.72 1.82
N ALA A 218 18.08 -24.40 1.89
CA ALA A 218 18.39 -23.64 3.10
C ALA A 218 17.24 -23.70 4.12
N ASN A 219 15.98 -23.82 3.64
CA ASN A 219 14.79 -23.93 4.46
C ASN A 219 13.89 -25.08 3.94
N PRO A 220 14.24 -26.34 4.19
CA PRO A 220 13.52 -27.50 3.64
C PRO A 220 12.05 -27.56 4.06
N ASN A 221 11.67 -26.87 5.13
CA ASN A 221 10.29 -26.72 5.59
C ASN A 221 9.54 -25.55 4.96
N GLY A 222 10.14 -24.88 3.98
CA GLY A 222 9.51 -23.83 3.22
C GLY A 222 8.29 -24.32 2.46
N SER A 223 7.35 -23.43 2.19
CA SER A 223 6.11 -23.75 1.47
C SER A 223 5.82 -22.70 0.40
N ASN A 224 5.56 -23.17 -0.81
CA ASN A 224 5.10 -22.32 -1.92
C ASN A 224 3.60 -22.02 -1.85
N TYR A 225 2.90 -22.47 -0.82
CA TYR A 225 1.50 -22.14 -0.58
C TYR A 225 1.37 -20.86 0.24
N MET A 226 0.45 -20.00 -0.18
CA MET A 226 0.15 -18.78 0.56
C MET A 226 -0.73 -19.09 1.76
N ARG A 227 -0.33 -18.57 2.92
CA ARG A 227 -1.20 -18.50 4.10
C ARG A 227 -2.02 -17.22 4.05
N LEU A 228 -3.29 -17.31 4.38
CA LEU A 228 -4.21 -16.18 4.48
C LEU A 228 -4.29 -15.72 5.94
N ALA A 229 -4.05 -14.44 6.16
CA ALA A 229 -4.40 -13.74 7.39
C ALA A 229 -5.24 -12.51 7.05
N THR A 230 -6.27 -12.25 7.83
CA THR A 230 -7.12 -11.07 7.71
C THR A 230 -7.30 -10.43 9.07
N SER A 231 -7.37 -9.12 9.11
CA SER A 231 -7.83 -8.39 10.27
C SER A 231 -8.73 -7.22 9.83
N ASP A 232 -9.82 -7.03 10.54
CA ASP A 232 -10.78 -5.96 10.31
C ASP A 232 -10.92 -5.15 11.60
N SER A 233 -10.97 -3.84 11.48
CA SER A 233 -11.33 -2.94 12.55
C SER A 233 -12.34 -1.91 12.05
N SER A 234 -13.39 -1.68 12.83
CA SER A 234 -14.39 -0.65 12.59
C SER A 234 -14.63 0.14 13.86
N GLY A 235 -14.87 1.44 13.72
CA GLY A 235 -15.19 2.34 14.80
C GLY A 235 -16.19 3.42 14.33
N THR A 236 -17.04 3.85 15.22
CA THR A 236 -18.03 4.94 15.02
C THR A 236 -17.93 5.96 16.13
#